data_22e2a3ccef71a069b3d5a8e8615007cc
#
_entry.id   22e2a3ccef71a069b3d5a8e8615007cc
#
_cell.length_a   1.000
_cell.length_b   1.000
_cell.length_c   1.000
_cell.angle_alpha   90.00
_cell.angle_beta   90.00
_cell.angle_gamma   90.00
#
_symmetry.space_group_name_H-M   'P 1'
#
loop_
_entity.id
_entity.type
_entity.pdbx_description
1 polymer ?
#
loop_
_entity_poly.entity_id
_entity_poly.type
_entity_poly.pdbx_seq_one_letter_code
_entity_poly.pdbx_strand_id
1 'polypeptide(L)'
;MLKITDSFSPLPEFGHRIQQCVMTLITIADGQIIPIGTGFTVAPDGLMMTAVHVIEEAIKSVVSKRNADGTIEHHLELYALYLTDKIHGENEELTLGGLLPIHRVWYSQELDIGYCWLTSPIIDGEPLKYPIFRLSPGLPKVDENILGFGYHNMKGAIGGEVKDGKILIQYSQDTAFTRGKIVKVYPIKRDNAKLPFPCFHTNARFEHGMSGGPIMNERGDVCGVICSSFPLVEDNPEYISYGSLIWPALGTSIEVAMSEGAQPEMLFVYDLIKRGFVLTDETITNVKVDLKSNSERTVSLLS
;
A
#
# COMPACT_ATOMS: atom_id res chain seq x y z
N MET A 1 -13.53 -27.23 0.98
CA MET A 1 -12.59 -26.78 2.01
C MET A 1 -11.19 -27.11 1.53
N LEU A 2 -10.51 -26.17 0.89
CA LEU A 2 -9.13 -26.35 0.41
C LEU A 2 -8.23 -26.56 1.63
N LYS A 3 -7.62 -27.74 1.75
CA LYS A 3 -6.52 -27.97 2.68
C LYS A 3 -5.31 -27.18 2.14
N ILE A 4 -5.15 -25.96 2.62
CA ILE A 4 -3.95 -25.17 2.33
C ILE A 4 -2.87 -25.70 3.25
N THR A 5 -2.05 -26.56 2.70
CA THR A 5 -0.88 -27.13 3.39
C THR A 5 0.32 -26.21 3.33
N ASP A 6 0.28 -25.17 2.49
CA ASP A 6 1.33 -24.20 2.35
C ASP A 6 0.86 -22.82 2.87
N SER A 7 1.71 -22.16 3.64
CA SER A 7 1.44 -20.83 4.16
C SER A 7 1.46 -19.76 3.05
N PHE A 8 1.94 -20.11 1.85
CA PHE A 8 2.07 -19.25 0.70
C PHE A 8 1.30 -19.86 -0.47
N SER A 9 0.23 -19.22 -0.88
CA SER A 9 -0.63 -19.73 -1.96
C SER A 9 -0.76 -18.69 -3.07
N PRO A 10 -0.44 -19.05 -4.33
CA PRO A 10 -0.74 -18.19 -5.46
C PRO A 10 -2.25 -18.00 -5.58
N LEU A 11 -2.67 -16.85 -6.07
CA LEU A 11 -4.07 -16.62 -6.43
C LEU A 11 -4.38 -17.43 -7.69
N PRO A 12 -5.41 -18.31 -7.64
CA PRO A 12 -5.68 -19.21 -8.75
C PRO A 12 -6.22 -18.50 -9.99
N GLU A 13 -6.76 -17.30 -9.88
CA GLU A 13 -7.33 -16.56 -11.00
C GLU A 13 -7.17 -15.06 -10.87
N PHE A 14 -6.95 -14.41 -12.00
CA PHE A 14 -6.92 -12.96 -12.16
C PHE A 14 -8.34 -12.38 -12.14
N GLY A 15 -8.51 -11.15 -11.66
CA GLY A 15 -9.82 -10.48 -11.69
C GLY A 15 -10.56 -10.50 -10.36
N HIS A 16 -9.92 -10.95 -9.30
CA HIS A 16 -10.53 -10.86 -7.98
C HIS A 16 -10.59 -9.40 -7.52
N ARG A 17 -11.71 -9.00 -6.89
CA ARG A 17 -11.89 -7.62 -6.36
C ARG A 17 -10.71 -7.12 -5.54
N ILE A 18 -9.97 -8.01 -4.88
CA ILE A 18 -8.78 -7.67 -4.11
C ILE A 18 -7.66 -7.08 -4.99
N GLN A 19 -7.52 -7.54 -6.23
CA GLN A 19 -6.50 -7.01 -7.16
C GLN A 19 -6.85 -5.61 -7.70
N GLN A 20 -8.11 -5.20 -7.56
CA GLN A 20 -8.53 -3.83 -7.86
C GLN A 20 -8.30 -2.88 -6.67
N CYS A 21 -8.17 -3.44 -5.45
CA CYS A 21 -7.86 -2.68 -4.24
C CYS A 21 -6.34 -2.64 -3.96
N VAL A 22 -5.60 -3.67 -4.41
CA VAL A 22 -4.16 -3.81 -4.15
C VAL A 22 -3.41 -3.70 -5.47
N MET A 23 -2.45 -2.80 -5.53
CA MET A 23 -1.73 -2.46 -6.75
C MET A 23 -0.24 -2.53 -6.51
N THR A 24 0.50 -2.91 -7.55
CA THR A 24 1.95 -2.76 -7.55
C THR A 24 2.31 -1.29 -7.70
N LEU A 25 3.23 -0.83 -6.87
CA LEU A 25 3.85 0.49 -6.98
C LEU A 25 5.10 0.40 -7.84
N ILE A 26 5.20 1.34 -8.78
CA ILE A 26 6.23 1.37 -9.83
C ILE A 26 6.84 2.76 -9.88
N THR A 27 8.15 2.82 -10.01
CA THR A 27 8.85 4.05 -10.42
C THR A 27 9.45 3.86 -11.82
N ILE A 28 9.64 4.96 -12.53
CA ILE A 28 10.33 4.95 -13.82
C ILE A 28 11.63 5.75 -13.63
N ALA A 29 12.76 5.10 -13.86
CA ALA A 29 14.06 5.73 -13.79
C ALA A 29 14.91 5.30 -14.99
N ASP A 30 15.58 6.26 -15.65
CA ASP A 30 16.41 6.02 -16.83
C ASP A 30 15.69 5.22 -17.94
N GLY A 31 14.38 5.46 -18.10
CA GLY A 31 13.55 4.75 -19.07
C GLY A 31 13.27 3.29 -18.72
N GLN A 32 13.54 2.88 -17.49
CA GLN A 32 13.24 1.52 -17.00
C GLN A 32 12.08 1.55 -16.01
N ILE A 33 11.27 0.53 -16.05
CA ILE A 33 10.19 0.28 -15.10
C ILE A 33 10.76 -0.50 -13.93
N ILE A 34 10.69 0.10 -12.75
CA ILE A 34 11.20 -0.48 -11.51
C ILE A 34 10.02 -0.68 -10.54
N PRO A 35 9.56 -1.92 -10.36
CA PRO A 35 8.61 -2.24 -9.31
C PRO A 35 9.27 -2.09 -7.95
N ILE A 36 8.63 -1.36 -7.04
CA ILE A 36 9.20 -1.01 -5.73
C ILE A 36 8.44 -1.58 -4.54
N GLY A 37 7.21 -2.02 -4.74
CA GLY A 37 6.40 -2.57 -3.65
C GLY A 37 4.92 -2.67 -3.99
N THR A 38 4.13 -2.75 -2.96
CA THR A 38 2.67 -2.91 -3.01
C THR A 38 2.00 -1.77 -2.26
N GLY A 39 0.80 -1.39 -2.69
CA GLY A 39 -0.08 -0.45 -1.97
C GLY A 39 -1.53 -0.89 -2.10
N PHE A 40 -2.41 -0.36 -1.25
CA PHE A 40 -3.84 -0.70 -1.27
C PHE A 40 -4.73 0.50 -0.96
N THR A 41 -5.91 0.54 -1.58
CA THR A 41 -6.85 1.65 -1.47
C THR A 41 -7.68 1.60 -0.20
N VAL A 42 -7.82 2.75 0.47
CA VAL A 42 -8.58 2.93 1.71
C VAL A 42 -9.69 3.97 1.61
N ALA A 43 -9.71 4.75 0.51
CA ALA A 43 -10.85 5.61 0.16
C ALA A 43 -11.17 5.50 -1.34
N PRO A 44 -12.47 5.62 -1.72
CA PRO A 44 -12.92 5.41 -3.10
C PRO A 44 -12.30 6.37 -4.11
N ASP A 45 -11.88 7.54 -3.66
CA ASP A 45 -11.30 8.60 -4.51
C ASP A 45 -9.79 8.43 -4.73
N GLY A 46 -9.22 7.26 -4.40
CA GLY A 46 -7.85 6.92 -4.70
C GLY A 46 -6.84 7.17 -3.57
N LEU A 47 -7.30 7.40 -2.33
CA LEU A 47 -6.39 7.37 -1.19
C LEU A 47 -5.91 5.94 -0.95
N MET A 48 -4.60 5.75 -1.01
CA MET A 48 -3.92 4.46 -0.88
C MET A 48 -2.98 4.50 0.33
N MET A 49 -2.82 3.36 0.98
CA MET A 49 -1.78 3.10 1.98
C MET A 49 -0.67 2.23 1.39
N THR A 50 0.55 2.46 1.86
CA THR A 50 1.74 1.63 1.57
C THR A 50 2.76 1.78 2.70
N ALA A 51 3.90 1.08 2.60
CA ALA A 51 5.01 1.28 3.52
C ALA A 51 5.85 2.52 3.15
N VAL A 52 6.39 3.21 4.16
CA VAL A 52 7.23 4.41 3.95
C VAL A 52 8.48 4.08 3.14
N HIS A 53 9.14 2.96 3.44
CA HIS A 53 10.35 2.58 2.71
C HIS A 53 10.10 2.32 1.21
N VAL A 54 8.85 1.98 0.80
CA VAL A 54 8.45 1.88 -0.61
C VAL A 54 8.38 3.28 -1.25
N ILE A 55 7.83 4.27 -0.53
CA ILE A 55 7.81 5.67 -1.00
C ILE A 55 9.25 6.22 -1.08
N GLU A 56 10.08 5.94 -0.09
CA GLU A 56 11.47 6.39 -0.07
C GLU A 56 12.30 5.81 -1.22
N GLU A 57 11.99 4.58 -1.65
CA GLU A 57 12.64 4.00 -2.83
C GLU A 57 12.28 4.77 -4.11
N ALA A 58 11.00 5.18 -4.27
CA ALA A 58 10.60 6.04 -5.36
C ALA A 58 11.30 7.41 -5.32
N ILE A 59 11.43 7.99 -4.11
CA ILE A 59 12.08 9.31 -3.95
C ILE A 59 13.57 9.27 -4.34
N LYS A 60 14.26 8.16 -4.13
CA LYS A 60 15.66 7.99 -4.58
C LYS A 60 15.81 8.05 -6.10
N SER A 61 14.73 7.74 -6.82
CA SER A 61 14.67 7.75 -8.28
C SER A 61 14.18 9.09 -8.86
N VAL A 62 14.09 10.16 -8.04
CA VAL A 62 13.63 11.48 -8.49
C VAL A 62 14.55 12.05 -9.55
N VAL A 63 14.00 12.31 -10.72
CA VAL A 63 14.71 12.96 -11.83
C VAL A 63 14.59 14.48 -11.66
N SER A 64 15.73 15.13 -11.53
CA SER A 64 15.80 16.61 -11.54
C SER A 64 15.93 17.11 -12.96
N LYS A 65 14.92 17.80 -13.46
CA LYS A 65 14.95 18.43 -14.78
C LYS A 65 15.22 19.91 -14.64
N ARG A 66 16.28 20.40 -15.30
CA ARG A 66 16.57 21.83 -15.38
C ARG A 66 15.84 22.42 -16.56
N ASN A 67 14.95 23.36 -16.30
CA ASN A 67 14.22 24.12 -17.33
C ASN A 67 15.12 25.14 -18.03
N ALA A 68 14.67 25.66 -19.19
CA ALA A 68 15.39 26.65 -19.97
C ALA A 68 15.58 27.99 -19.22
N ASP A 69 14.73 28.28 -18.24
CA ASP A 69 14.81 29.48 -17.38
C ASP A 69 15.73 29.28 -16.16
N GLY A 70 16.35 28.09 -16.03
CA GLY A 70 17.27 27.75 -14.95
C GLY A 70 16.61 27.19 -13.70
N THR A 71 15.29 27.10 -13.64
CA THR A 71 14.57 26.42 -12.53
C THR A 71 14.81 24.92 -12.58
N ILE A 72 14.84 24.28 -11.40
CA ILE A 72 14.96 22.84 -11.28
C ILE A 72 13.59 22.31 -10.84
N GLU A 73 12.98 21.50 -11.68
CA GLU A 73 11.78 20.74 -11.34
C GLU A 73 12.18 19.32 -10.93
N HIS A 74 11.60 18.88 -9.83
CA HIS A 74 11.73 17.51 -9.34
C HIS A 74 10.46 16.75 -9.69
N HIS A 75 10.58 15.77 -10.57
CA HIS A 75 9.45 14.89 -10.92
C HIS A 75 9.59 13.57 -10.20
N LEU A 76 8.63 13.28 -9.34
CA LEU A 76 8.47 11.95 -8.76
C LEU A 76 7.65 11.11 -9.75
N GLU A 77 8.33 10.21 -10.45
CA GLU A 77 7.66 9.25 -11.34
C GLU A 77 7.21 8.02 -10.54
N LEU A 78 6.13 8.18 -9.81
CA LEU A 78 5.52 7.12 -9.02
C LEU A 78 4.13 6.80 -9.58
N TYR A 79 3.90 5.53 -9.81
CA TYR A 79 2.69 5.01 -10.43
C TYR A 79 2.17 3.80 -9.67
N ALA A 80 0.86 3.59 -9.73
CA ALA A 80 0.24 2.32 -9.37
C ALA A 80 -0.19 1.57 -10.63
N LEU A 81 0.12 0.30 -10.73
CA LEU A 81 -0.33 -0.56 -11.82
C LEU A 81 -1.76 -1.04 -11.52
N TYR A 82 -2.72 -0.47 -12.23
CA TYR A 82 -4.13 -0.86 -12.16
C TYR A 82 -4.44 -1.85 -13.28
N LEU A 83 -4.93 -3.02 -12.91
CA LEU A 83 -5.26 -4.08 -13.85
C LEU A 83 -6.79 -4.17 -13.98
N THR A 84 -7.29 -4.12 -15.22
CA THR A 84 -8.74 -4.04 -15.48
C THR A 84 -9.33 -5.38 -15.91
N ASP A 85 -8.85 -5.94 -17.02
CA ASP A 85 -9.45 -7.12 -17.62
C ASP A 85 -8.39 -8.05 -18.20
N LYS A 86 -8.77 -9.32 -18.39
CA LYS A 86 -8.03 -10.27 -19.18
C LYS A 86 -8.57 -10.30 -20.61
N ILE A 87 -7.67 -10.26 -21.57
CA ILE A 87 -7.99 -10.58 -22.96
C ILE A 87 -7.48 -11.99 -23.23
N HIS A 88 -8.37 -12.88 -23.59
CA HIS A 88 -8.00 -14.21 -24.07
C HIS A 88 -7.59 -14.11 -25.55
N GLY A 89 -6.30 -14.17 -25.81
CA GLY A 89 -5.75 -14.38 -27.15
C GLY A 89 -5.72 -15.87 -27.48
N GLU A 90 -5.54 -16.21 -28.77
CA GLU A 90 -5.53 -17.63 -29.21
C GLU A 90 -4.43 -18.49 -28.55
N ASN A 91 -3.34 -17.88 -28.07
CA ASN A 91 -2.20 -18.58 -27.46
C ASN A 91 -1.63 -17.91 -26.19
N GLU A 92 -2.14 -16.75 -25.78
CA GLU A 92 -1.62 -16.00 -24.64
C GLU A 92 -2.75 -15.27 -23.90
N GLU A 93 -2.69 -15.27 -22.56
CA GLU A 93 -3.51 -14.39 -21.75
C GLU A 93 -2.81 -13.04 -21.63
N LEU A 94 -3.42 -12.00 -22.18
CA LEU A 94 -2.99 -10.62 -22.00
C LEU A 94 -3.89 -9.95 -20.95
N THR A 95 -3.27 -9.23 -20.02
CA THR A 95 -4.01 -8.42 -19.06
C THR A 95 -3.96 -6.96 -19.49
N LEU A 96 -5.12 -6.34 -19.60
CA LEU A 96 -5.21 -4.90 -19.78
C LEU A 96 -5.02 -4.22 -18.45
N GLY A 97 -4.24 -3.16 -18.47
CA GLY A 97 -4.00 -2.34 -17.31
C GLY A 97 -3.45 -0.98 -17.72
N GLY A 98 -3.29 -0.12 -16.73
CA GLY A 98 -2.71 1.21 -16.91
C GLY A 98 -1.86 1.60 -15.73
N LEU A 99 -0.88 2.46 -15.98
CA LEU A 99 -0.16 3.14 -14.93
C LEU A 99 -0.97 4.36 -14.50
N LEU A 100 -1.41 4.34 -13.25
CA LEU A 100 -2.09 5.46 -12.62
C LEU A 100 -1.07 6.33 -11.91
N PRO A 101 -0.89 7.59 -12.31
CA PRO A 101 0.03 8.50 -11.63
C PRO A 101 -0.37 8.68 -10.16
N ILE A 102 0.64 8.74 -9.29
CA ILE A 102 0.49 9.15 -7.91
C ILE A 102 0.90 10.61 -7.82
N HIS A 103 -0.06 11.48 -7.51
CA HIS A 103 0.17 12.92 -7.50
C HIS A 103 0.81 13.43 -6.24
N ARG A 104 0.51 12.78 -5.11
CA ARG A 104 0.94 13.22 -3.78
C ARG A 104 1.25 12.03 -2.90
N VAL A 105 2.22 12.23 -2.04
CA VAL A 105 2.60 11.29 -0.99
C VAL A 105 2.70 12.01 0.35
N TRP A 106 2.28 11.35 1.43
CA TRP A 106 2.40 11.84 2.81
C TRP A 106 2.92 10.72 3.68
N TYR A 107 3.97 10.99 4.40
CA TYR A 107 4.56 10.01 5.31
C TYR A 107 5.30 10.70 6.46
N SER A 108 5.55 9.95 7.51
CA SER A 108 6.40 10.34 8.62
C SER A 108 7.55 9.35 8.73
N GLN A 109 8.75 9.84 8.93
CA GLN A 109 9.94 9.00 9.17
C GLN A 109 9.86 8.19 10.48
N GLU A 110 8.96 8.58 11.38
CA GLU A 110 8.74 7.88 12.65
C GLU A 110 7.80 6.66 12.51
N LEU A 111 7.20 6.50 11.34
CA LEU A 111 6.25 5.42 11.02
C LEU A 111 6.68 4.74 9.74
N ASP A 112 6.36 3.45 9.59
CA ASP A 112 6.51 2.76 8.29
C ASP A 112 5.17 2.60 7.58
N ILE A 113 4.28 3.58 7.70
CA ILE A 113 3.03 3.67 6.93
C ILE A 113 2.95 5.06 6.32
N GLY A 114 2.82 5.09 4.99
CA GLY A 114 2.59 6.29 4.22
C GLY A 114 1.30 6.23 3.41
N TYR A 115 0.90 7.38 2.91
CA TYR A 115 -0.28 7.56 2.07
C TYR A 115 0.10 8.12 0.71
N CYS A 116 -0.61 7.65 -0.31
CA CYS A 116 -0.48 8.11 -1.68
C CYS A 116 -1.85 8.50 -2.21
N TRP A 117 -1.90 9.50 -3.10
CA TRP A 117 -3.13 9.83 -3.81
C TRP A 117 -3.01 9.47 -5.28
N LEU A 118 -3.85 8.52 -5.72
CA LEU A 118 -3.95 8.09 -7.10
C LEU A 118 -4.74 9.09 -7.94
N THR A 119 -4.38 9.19 -9.22
CA THR A 119 -5.27 9.78 -10.21
C THR A 119 -6.50 8.89 -10.38
N SER A 120 -7.69 9.48 -10.36
CA SER A 120 -8.90 8.79 -10.78
C SER A 120 -9.18 9.12 -12.25
N PRO A 121 -8.93 8.20 -13.19
CA PRO A 121 -9.26 8.43 -14.60
C PRO A 121 -10.77 8.56 -14.76
N ILE A 122 -11.19 9.35 -15.76
CA ILE A 122 -12.60 9.47 -16.13
C ILE A 122 -12.94 8.27 -17.02
N ILE A 123 -13.92 7.49 -16.60
CA ILE A 123 -14.48 6.34 -17.35
C ILE A 123 -15.98 6.61 -17.53
N ASP A 124 -16.44 6.61 -18.77
CA ASP A 124 -17.85 6.90 -19.11
C ASP A 124 -18.37 8.23 -18.54
N GLY A 125 -17.50 9.22 -18.42
CA GLY A 125 -17.84 10.56 -17.92
C GLY A 125 -17.77 10.71 -16.39
N GLU A 126 -17.50 9.65 -15.65
CA GLU A 126 -17.40 9.66 -14.19
C GLU A 126 -15.98 9.30 -13.72
N PRO A 127 -15.51 9.90 -12.61
CA PRO A 127 -14.24 9.50 -12.01
C PRO A 127 -14.29 8.03 -11.54
N LEU A 128 -13.25 7.28 -11.85
CA LEU A 128 -13.10 5.91 -11.37
C LEU A 128 -13.17 5.88 -9.83
N LYS A 129 -14.07 5.06 -9.29
CA LYS A 129 -14.13 4.78 -7.86
C LYS A 129 -13.47 3.44 -7.58
N TYR A 130 -12.49 3.48 -6.70
CA TYR A 130 -11.74 2.29 -6.32
C TYR A 130 -12.50 1.49 -5.25
N PRO A 131 -12.50 0.15 -5.33
CA PRO A 131 -12.87 -0.67 -4.18
C PRO A 131 -11.87 -0.39 -3.04
N ILE A 132 -12.31 -0.52 -1.80
CA ILE A 132 -11.52 -0.14 -0.63
C ILE A 132 -11.50 -1.23 0.43
N PHE A 133 -10.45 -1.21 1.24
CA PHE A 133 -10.39 -1.97 2.47
C PHE A 133 -10.96 -1.17 3.64
N ARG A 134 -11.56 -1.89 4.56
CA ARG A 134 -11.89 -1.38 5.90
C ARG A 134 -10.69 -1.60 6.81
N LEU A 135 -10.36 -0.60 7.63
CA LEU A 135 -9.22 -0.66 8.55
C LEU A 135 -9.65 -1.18 9.93
N SER A 136 -8.77 -1.94 10.57
CA SER A 136 -8.87 -2.39 11.96
C SER A 136 -7.71 -1.78 12.76
N PRO A 137 -7.87 -0.55 13.29
CA PRO A 137 -6.77 0.18 13.91
C PRO A 137 -6.45 -0.24 15.34
N GLY A 138 -7.22 -1.10 15.96
CA GLY A 138 -6.92 -1.64 17.29
C GLY A 138 -5.67 -2.51 17.32
N LEU A 139 -5.21 -2.84 18.54
CA LEU A 139 -4.14 -3.84 18.66
C LEU A 139 -4.65 -5.21 18.30
N PRO A 140 -3.99 -5.90 17.36
CA PRO A 140 -4.29 -7.30 17.08
C PRO A 140 -3.85 -8.17 18.27
N LYS A 141 -4.47 -9.34 18.39
CA LYS A 141 -4.18 -10.28 19.48
C LYS A 141 -3.09 -11.27 19.08
N VAL A 142 -2.27 -11.66 20.06
CA VAL A 142 -1.37 -12.81 19.89
C VAL A 142 -2.22 -14.04 19.57
N ASP A 143 -1.72 -14.92 18.72
CA ASP A 143 -2.40 -16.11 18.15
C ASP A 143 -3.57 -15.80 17.19
N GLU A 144 -3.88 -14.55 16.92
CA GLU A 144 -4.85 -14.18 15.89
C GLU A 144 -4.35 -14.61 14.50
N ASN A 145 -5.23 -15.26 13.72
CA ASN A 145 -4.92 -15.61 12.35
C ASN A 145 -4.94 -14.37 11.47
N ILE A 146 -3.97 -14.29 10.59
CA ILE A 146 -3.86 -13.20 9.63
C ILE A 146 -3.66 -13.72 8.21
N LEU A 147 -4.00 -12.87 7.25
CA LEU A 147 -3.80 -13.08 5.84
C LEU A 147 -3.09 -11.87 5.24
N GLY A 148 -1.85 -12.03 4.81
CA GLY A 148 -1.13 -11.02 4.03
C GLY A 148 -1.39 -11.19 2.54
N PHE A 149 -1.44 -10.09 1.82
CA PHE A 149 -1.57 -10.08 0.36
C PHE A 149 -0.56 -9.11 -0.26
N GLY A 150 0.02 -9.49 -1.39
CA GLY A 150 0.93 -8.61 -2.13
C GLY A 150 1.45 -9.25 -3.41
N TYR A 151 2.31 -8.51 -4.07
CA TYR A 151 2.96 -8.91 -5.31
C TYR A 151 4.44 -9.19 -5.06
N HIS A 152 4.97 -10.20 -5.76
CA HIS A 152 6.37 -10.56 -5.73
C HIS A 152 6.87 -10.99 -7.10
N ASN A 153 8.16 -11.28 -7.26
CA ASN A 153 8.78 -11.62 -8.55
C ASN A 153 8.44 -10.63 -9.67
N MET A 154 8.27 -9.38 -9.30
CA MET A 154 7.85 -8.32 -10.19
C MET A 154 8.97 -7.95 -11.17
N LYS A 155 8.64 -7.86 -12.47
CA LYS A 155 9.56 -7.44 -13.53
C LYS A 155 8.82 -6.56 -14.51
N GLY A 156 9.43 -5.45 -14.90
CA GLY A 156 8.86 -4.55 -15.88
C GLY A 156 9.91 -4.13 -16.92
N ALA A 157 9.45 -3.91 -18.14
CA ALA A 157 10.24 -3.35 -19.22
C ALA A 157 9.37 -2.47 -20.11
N ILE A 158 9.95 -1.44 -20.70
CA ILE A 158 9.30 -0.67 -21.75
C ILE A 158 9.45 -1.48 -23.04
N GLY A 159 8.33 -1.94 -23.59
CA GLY A 159 8.25 -2.85 -24.73
C GLY A 159 7.94 -2.19 -26.05
N GLY A 160 8.70 -1.17 -26.49
CA GLY A 160 8.58 -0.63 -27.84
C GLY A 160 8.13 0.81 -27.97
N GLU A 161 7.94 1.28 -29.22
CA GLU A 161 7.62 2.67 -29.55
C GLU A 161 6.24 3.09 -29.01
N VAL A 162 6.23 4.34 -28.53
CA VAL A 162 4.98 5.05 -28.21
C VAL A 162 4.20 5.26 -29.51
N LYS A 163 3.08 4.58 -29.68
CA LYS A 163 2.08 4.90 -30.69
C LYS A 163 0.98 5.72 -30.05
N ASP A 164 0.67 6.86 -30.65
CA ASP A 164 -0.42 7.75 -30.19
C ASP A 164 -0.29 8.21 -28.73
N GLY A 165 0.95 8.46 -28.25
CA GLY A 165 1.20 8.87 -26.88
C GLY A 165 1.08 7.74 -25.84
N LYS A 166 0.89 6.48 -26.27
CA LYS A 166 0.77 5.31 -25.40
C LYS A 166 2.09 4.55 -25.36
N ILE A 167 2.54 4.24 -24.17
CA ILE A 167 3.72 3.42 -23.92
C ILE A 167 3.25 1.97 -23.74
N LEU A 168 3.81 1.06 -24.52
CA LEU A 168 3.60 -0.36 -24.29
C LEU A 168 4.54 -0.82 -23.17
N ILE A 169 3.97 -1.43 -22.15
CA ILE A 169 4.68 -1.95 -21.02
C ILE A 169 4.57 -3.48 -21.03
N GLN A 170 5.70 -4.16 -20.98
CA GLN A 170 5.77 -5.58 -20.66
C GLN A 170 5.95 -5.71 -19.16
N TYR A 171 5.03 -6.37 -18.50
CA TYR A 171 5.05 -6.50 -17.05
C TYR A 171 4.67 -7.92 -16.63
N SER A 172 5.37 -8.44 -15.63
CA SER A 172 5.03 -9.71 -14.99
C SER A 172 5.14 -9.58 -13.48
N GLN A 173 4.24 -10.23 -12.78
CA GLN A 173 4.22 -10.31 -11.32
C GLN A 173 3.53 -11.59 -10.88
N ASP A 174 3.95 -12.09 -9.74
CA ASP A 174 3.24 -13.16 -9.05
C ASP A 174 2.42 -12.54 -7.91
N THR A 175 1.23 -13.07 -7.71
CA THR A 175 0.34 -12.69 -6.62
C THR A 175 0.23 -13.82 -5.62
N ALA A 176 0.31 -13.50 -4.33
CA ALA A 176 0.16 -14.50 -3.31
C ALA A 176 -0.63 -14.02 -2.11
N PHE A 177 -1.40 -14.94 -1.55
CA PHE A 177 -1.84 -14.87 -0.17
C PHE A 177 -0.87 -15.63 0.71
N THR A 178 -0.56 -15.05 1.86
CA THR A 178 0.22 -15.72 2.89
C THR A 178 -0.55 -15.74 4.20
N ARG A 179 -0.63 -16.90 4.80
CA ARG A 179 -1.31 -17.10 6.08
C ARG A 179 -0.32 -17.28 7.19
N GLY A 180 -0.67 -16.77 8.34
CA GLY A 180 0.10 -16.93 9.55
C GLY A 180 -0.68 -16.51 10.78
N LYS A 181 0.03 -16.42 11.88
CA LYS A 181 -0.48 -15.93 13.16
C LYS A 181 0.38 -14.79 13.67
N ILE A 182 -0.22 -13.96 14.48
CA ILE A 182 0.49 -12.96 15.25
C ILE A 182 1.20 -13.62 16.40
N VAL A 183 2.52 -13.54 16.40
CA VAL A 183 3.38 -14.14 17.41
C VAL A 183 3.62 -13.19 18.58
N LYS A 184 3.78 -11.91 18.27
CA LYS A 184 4.04 -10.88 19.29
C LYS A 184 3.66 -9.49 18.77
N VAL A 185 3.14 -8.66 19.67
CA VAL A 185 2.80 -7.26 19.39
C VAL A 185 3.75 -6.34 20.13
N TYR A 186 4.21 -5.29 19.45
CA TYR A 186 5.07 -4.23 19.97
C TYR A 186 4.34 -2.88 19.84
N PRO A 187 3.56 -2.47 20.82
CA PRO A 187 2.69 -1.28 20.71
C PRO A 187 3.43 0.04 20.55
N ILE A 188 4.69 0.11 20.98
CA ILE A 188 5.50 1.34 20.89
C ILE A 188 6.54 1.19 19.78
N LYS A 189 7.42 0.20 19.88
CA LYS A 189 8.46 -0.14 18.93
C LYS A 189 9.07 -1.49 19.27
N ARG A 190 9.64 -2.16 18.26
CA ARG A 190 10.42 -3.38 18.50
C ARG A 190 11.83 -3.06 18.98
N ASP A 191 12.54 -2.16 18.28
CA ASP A 191 13.91 -1.75 18.57
C ASP A 191 14.17 -0.32 18.02
N ASN A 192 15.35 0.22 18.25
CA ASN A 192 15.69 1.57 17.80
C ASN A 192 16.35 1.62 16.40
N ALA A 193 16.70 0.48 15.82
CA ALA A 193 17.54 0.45 14.62
C ALA A 193 16.77 0.02 13.37
N LYS A 194 16.01 -1.07 13.46
CA LYS A 194 15.35 -1.67 12.30
C LYS A 194 13.84 -1.42 12.27
N LEU A 195 13.19 -1.49 13.44
CA LEU A 195 11.75 -1.31 13.57
C LEU A 195 11.45 -0.36 14.74
N PRO A 196 11.75 0.95 14.55
CA PRO A 196 11.59 1.95 15.61
C PRO A 196 10.16 2.47 15.76
N PHE A 197 9.18 1.72 15.27
CA PHE A 197 7.76 2.07 15.23
C PHE A 197 6.88 0.93 15.75
N PRO A 198 5.59 1.22 16.07
CA PRO A 198 4.62 0.22 16.48
C PRO A 198 4.41 -0.85 15.41
N CYS A 199 4.61 -2.12 15.75
CA CYS A 199 4.53 -3.24 14.81
C CYS A 199 4.16 -4.54 15.53
N PHE A 200 3.94 -5.59 14.76
CA PHE A 200 3.79 -6.95 15.27
C PHE A 200 4.65 -7.94 14.47
N HIS A 201 5.08 -8.98 15.14
CA HIS A 201 5.74 -10.14 14.56
C HIS A 201 4.70 -11.19 14.17
N THR A 202 4.86 -11.77 13.00
CA THR A 202 4.06 -12.88 12.49
C THR A 202 4.95 -13.96 11.89
N ASN A 203 4.47 -15.20 11.88
CA ASN A 203 5.08 -16.33 11.18
C ASN A 203 4.57 -16.49 9.74
N ALA A 204 3.79 -15.54 9.24
CA ALA A 204 3.44 -15.49 7.82
C ALA A 204 4.69 -15.23 6.96
N ARG A 205 4.78 -15.88 5.80
CA ARG A 205 5.86 -15.65 4.83
C ARG A 205 5.57 -14.41 4.01
N PHE A 206 6.42 -13.37 4.11
CA PHE A 206 6.37 -12.22 3.21
C PHE A 206 7.60 -12.22 2.30
N GLU A 207 7.38 -12.04 1.01
CA GLU A 207 8.42 -11.99 -0.01
C GLU A 207 8.76 -10.56 -0.38
N HIS A 208 9.93 -10.38 -1.00
CA HIS A 208 10.34 -9.09 -1.55
C HIS A 208 9.33 -8.60 -2.60
N GLY A 209 8.91 -7.34 -2.46
CA GLY A 209 7.85 -6.74 -3.29
C GLY A 209 6.48 -6.72 -2.62
N MET A 210 6.19 -7.57 -1.63
CA MET A 210 4.95 -7.53 -0.87
C MET A 210 4.91 -6.35 0.12
N SER A 211 6.04 -5.71 0.41
CA SER A 211 6.12 -4.51 1.27
C SER A 211 5.08 -3.47 0.88
N GLY A 212 4.37 -2.95 1.87
CA GLY A 212 3.27 -2.00 1.69
C GLY A 212 1.91 -2.66 1.43
N GLY A 213 1.86 -3.98 1.22
CA GLY A 213 0.61 -4.72 1.08
C GLY A 213 -0.18 -4.85 2.38
N PRO A 214 -1.50 -5.13 2.31
CA PRO A 214 -2.36 -5.26 3.48
C PRO A 214 -2.12 -6.57 4.22
N ILE A 215 -2.19 -6.50 5.56
CA ILE A 215 -2.34 -7.65 6.45
C ILE A 215 -3.75 -7.58 7.03
N MET A 216 -4.55 -8.59 6.74
CA MET A 216 -5.95 -8.67 7.11
C MET A 216 -6.18 -9.65 8.26
N ASN A 217 -7.11 -9.31 9.13
CA ASN A 217 -7.63 -10.23 10.15
C ASN A 217 -8.64 -11.23 9.54
N GLU A 218 -9.22 -12.10 10.36
CA GLU A 218 -10.19 -13.12 9.91
C GLU A 218 -11.48 -12.53 9.32
N ARG A 219 -11.77 -11.25 9.58
CA ARG A 219 -12.95 -10.55 9.02
C ARG A 219 -12.65 -9.87 7.68
N GLY A 220 -11.39 -9.90 7.23
CA GLY A 220 -10.94 -9.21 6.03
C GLY A 220 -10.63 -7.72 6.25
N ASP A 221 -10.63 -7.25 7.51
CA ASP A 221 -10.26 -5.88 7.85
C ASP A 221 -8.74 -5.76 7.96
N VAL A 222 -8.16 -4.69 7.45
CA VAL A 222 -6.72 -4.48 7.48
C VAL A 222 -6.27 -4.09 8.88
N CYS A 223 -5.50 -4.96 9.53
CA CYS A 223 -4.94 -4.73 10.86
C CYS A 223 -3.45 -4.33 10.83
N GLY A 224 -2.80 -4.37 9.67
CA GLY A 224 -1.41 -3.97 9.50
C GLY A 224 -1.00 -3.82 8.04
N VAL A 225 0.20 -3.25 7.85
CA VAL A 225 0.85 -3.09 6.55
C VAL A 225 2.13 -3.93 6.55
N ILE A 226 2.36 -4.71 5.48
CA ILE A 226 3.58 -5.52 5.34
C ILE A 226 4.80 -4.60 5.33
N CYS A 227 5.71 -4.81 6.28
CA CYS A 227 6.84 -3.93 6.52
C CYS A 227 8.17 -4.60 6.16
N SER A 228 8.47 -5.75 6.77
CA SER A 228 9.73 -6.44 6.53
C SER A 228 9.64 -7.93 6.83
N SER A 229 10.56 -8.68 6.22
CA SER A 229 10.80 -10.07 6.56
C SER A 229 12.30 -10.32 6.73
N PHE A 230 12.64 -11.29 7.56
CA PHE A 230 14.02 -11.76 7.70
C PHE A 230 14.15 -13.11 7.00
N PRO A 231 15.28 -13.34 6.33
CA PRO A 231 15.53 -14.64 5.71
C PRO A 231 15.50 -15.75 6.75
N LEU A 232 15.02 -16.91 6.33
CA LEU A 232 15.08 -18.12 7.14
C LEU A 232 16.54 -18.41 7.52
N VAL A 233 16.76 -18.67 8.79
CA VAL A 233 18.05 -19.16 9.29
C VAL A 233 17.97 -20.68 9.32
N GLU A 234 19.04 -21.39 8.96
CA GLU A 234 19.04 -22.87 8.88
C GLU A 234 18.51 -23.57 10.16
N ASP A 235 18.74 -22.94 11.32
CA ASP A 235 18.30 -23.48 12.62
C ASP A 235 16.88 -23.03 13.03
N ASN A 236 16.20 -22.16 12.26
CA ASN A 236 14.83 -21.72 12.56
C ASN A 236 13.97 -21.79 11.29
N PRO A 237 13.14 -22.86 11.16
CA PRO A 237 12.29 -23.05 9.99
C PRO A 237 11.08 -22.11 9.94
N GLU A 238 10.86 -21.28 10.95
CA GLU A 238 9.73 -20.36 10.99
C GLU A 238 10.10 -19.02 10.35
N TYR A 239 9.18 -18.48 9.54
CA TYR A 239 9.31 -17.13 9.00
C TYR A 239 9.21 -16.09 10.11
N ILE A 240 10.07 -15.09 10.02
CA ILE A 240 10.07 -13.93 10.90
C ILE A 240 9.73 -12.71 10.06
N SER A 241 8.47 -12.34 10.08
CA SER A 241 7.97 -11.21 9.31
C SER A 241 7.30 -10.20 10.24
N TYR A 242 7.19 -8.96 9.78
CA TYR A 242 6.63 -7.87 10.57
C TYR A 242 5.59 -7.10 9.79
N GLY A 243 4.54 -6.69 10.49
CA GLY A 243 3.53 -5.75 10.01
C GLY A 243 3.51 -4.49 10.86
N SER A 244 3.46 -3.32 10.22
CA SER A 244 3.28 -2.04 10.89
C SER A 244 1.84 -1.89 11.37
N LEU A 245 1.64 -1.43 12.61
CA LEU A 245 0.32 -1.20 13.19
C LEU A 245 -0.35 0.04 12.58
N ILE A 246 -1.67 -0.03 12.34
CA ILE A 246 -2.42 1.02 11.64
C ILE A 246 -2.62 2.28 12.49
N TRP A 247 -2.91 2.14 13.79
CA TRP A 247 -3.37 3.24 14.63
C TRP A 247 -2.47 4.48 14.63
N PRO A 248 -1.12 4.40 14.58
CA PRO A 248 -0.29 5.61 14.62
C PRO A 248 -0.45 6.45 13.36
N ALA A 249 -0.67 5.79 12.21
CA ALA A 249 -0.80 6.45 10.91
C ALA A 249 -2.11 7.26 10.78
N LEU A 250 -3.08 7.07 11.66
CA LEU A 250 -4.31 7.88 11.69
C LEU A 250 -4.02 9.35 12.05
N GLY A 251 -2.87 9.63 12.67
CA GLY A 251 -2.38 10.98 12.95
C GLY A 251 -1.68 11.67 11.77
N THR A 252 -1.53 11.00 10.64
CA THR A 252 -0.93 11.62 9.45
C THR A 252 -1.86 12.68 8.89
N SER A 253 -1.31 13.89 8.67
CA SER A 253 -2.02 14.99 8.01
C SER A 253 -1.84 14.88 6.51
N ILE A 254 -2.94 14.93 5.78
CA ILE A 254 -2.99 14.85 4.32
C ILE A 254 -3.79 16.01 3.75
N GLU A 255 -3.44 16.46 2.56
CA GLU A 255 -4.15 17.53 1.86
C GLU A 255 -5.24 16.93 0.98
N VAL A 256 -6.49 17.32 1.20
CA VAL A 256 -7.67 16.77 0.53
C VAL A 256 -8.56 17.88 0.00
N ALA A 257 -9.00 17.77 -1.26
CA ALA A 257 -10.11 18.55 -1.79
C ALA A 257 -11.40 17.71 -1.64
N MET A 258 -12.31 18.14 -0.79
CA MET A 258 -13.50 17.37 -0.41
C MET A 258 -14.58 17.33 -1.51
N SER A 259 -14.49 18.17 -2.52
CA SER A 259 -15.35 18.18 -3.70
C SER A 259 -14.62 18.84 -4.87
N GLU A 260 -15.11 18.62 -6.08
CA GLU A 260 -14.58 19.28 -7.26
C GLU A 260 -14.66 20.80 -7.12
N GLY A 261 -13.54 21.50 -7.36
CA GLY A 261 -13.44 22.95 -7.20
C GLY A 261 -13.31 23.46 -5.77
N ALA A 262 -13.36 22.60 -4.76
CA ALA A 262 -13.09 23.01 -3.39
C ALA A 262 -11.58 23.29 -3.20
N GLN A 263 -11.29 24.29 -2.35
CA GLN A 263 -9.92 24.51 -1.93
C GLN A 263 -9.44 23.32 -1.09
N PRO A 264 -8.22 22.80 -1.34
CA PRO A 264 -7.66 21.74 -0.53
C PRO A 264 -7.53 22.17 0.94
N GLU A 265 -7.89 21.28 1.84
CA GLU A 265 -7.71 21.45 3.28
C GLU A 265 -6.80 20.37 3.85
N MET A 266 -6.02 20.70 4.88
CA MET A 266 -5.20 19.74 5.61
C MET A 266 -6.07 19.03 6.64
N LEU A 267 -6.26 17.73 6.45
CA LEU A 267 -7.03 16.87 7.34
C LEU A 267 -6.18 15.72 7.86
N PHE A 268 -6.43 15.30 9.07
CA PHE A 268 -5.85 14.05 9.56
C PHE A 268 -6.66 12.86 9.02
N VAL A 269 -6.00 11.73 8.82
CA VAL A 269 -6.71 10.51 8.37
C VAL A 269 -7.84 10.14 9.34
N TYR A 270 -7.64 10.39 10.63
CA TYR A 270 -8.71 10.24 11.63
C TYR A 270 -9.94 11.10 11.35
N ASP A 271 -9.77 12.30 10.79
CA ASP A 271 -10.91 13.15 10.41
C ASP A 271 -11.64 12.60 9.18
N LEU A 272 -10.91 11.97 8.25
CA LEU A 272 -11.53 11.27 7.12
C LEU A 272 -12.37 10.08 7.58
N ILE A 273 -11.92 9.37 8.62
CA ILE A 273 -12.72 8.30 9.24
C ILE A 273 -14.02 8.88 9.82
N LYS A 274 -13.94 9.97 10.58
CA LYS A 274 -15.11 10.63 11.16
C LYS A 274 -16.10 11.14 10.10
N ARG A 275 -15.61 11.54 8.94
CA ARG A 275 -16.41 11.99 7.80
C ARG A 275 -16.91 10.83 6.90
N GLY A 276 -16.53 9.58 7.20
CA GLY A 276 -16.95 8.38 6.47
C GLY A 276 -16.24 8.13 5.13
N PHE A 277 -15.12 8.83 4.85
CA PHE A 277 -14.31 8.61 3.64
C PHE A 277 -13.40 7.40 3.77
N VAL A 278 -12.88 7.14 4.96
CA VAL A 278 -12.11 5.95 5.30
C VAL A 278 -12.93 5.10 6.26
N LEU A 279 -13.12 3.83 5.94
CA LEU A 279 -13.92 2.92 6.75
C LEU A 279 -13.05 2.20 7.78
N THR A 280 -13.61 2.05 8.99
CA THR A 280 -12.97 1.27 10.06
C THR A 280 -13.95 0.32 10.70
N ASP A 281 -13.42 -0.67 11.41
CA ASP A 281 -14.20 -1.51 12.32
C ASP A 281 -14.39 -0.82 13.68
N GLU A 282 -15.04 -1.52 14.60
CA GLU A 282 -15.32 -1.04 15.95
C GLU A 282 -14.06 -0.77 16.79
N THR A 283 -12.91 -1.32 16.42
CA THR A 283 -11.65 -1.12 17.18
C THR A 283 -11.14 0.32 17.13
N ILE A 284 -11.70 1.17 16.24
CA ILE A 284 -11.42 2.62 16.24
C ILE A 284 -11.76 3.28 17.58
N THR A 285 -12.70 2.72 18.33
CA THR A 285 -13.06 3.23 19.68
C THR A 285 -11.93 3.09 20.69
N ASN A 286 -10.95 2.23 20.43
CA ASN A 286 -9.76 2.04 21.25
C ASN A 286 -8.64 3.05 20.91
N VAL A 287 -8.86 3.89 19.89
CA VAL A 287 -7.88 4.89 19.46
C VAL A 287 -8.29 6.26 19.95
N LYS A 288 -7.44 6.88 20.75
CA LYS A 288 -7.59 8.24 21.23
C LYS A 288 -6.73 9.18 20.39
N VAL A 289 -7.33 10.28 19.97
CA VAL A 289 -6.64 11.34 19.22
C VAL A 289 -6.78 12.65 19.98
N ASP A 290 -5.66 13.14 20.51
CA ASP A 290 -5.57 14.40 21.24
C ASP A 290 -4.99 15.49 20.33
N LEU A 291 -5.66 16.64 20.29
CA LEU A 291 -5.19 17.82 19.57
C LEU A 291 -4.06 18.49 20.40
N LYS A 292 -2.86 18.55 19.84
CA LYS A 292 -1.78 19.40 20.41
C LYS A 292 -1.81 20.81 19.82
N SER A 293 -2.12 20.92 18.52
CA SER A 293 -2.28 22.17 17.78
C SER A 293 -3.14 21.94 16.53
N ASN A 294 -3.39 23.00 15.74
CA ASN A 294 -4.11 22.86 14.45
C ASN A 294 -3.36 21.98 13.43
N SER A 295 -2.07 21.77 13.60
CA SER A 295 -1.21 21.01 12.68
C SER A 295 -0.62 19.74 13.30
N GLU A 296 -0.87 19.48 14.58
CA GLU A 296 -0.28 18.33 15.28
C GLU A 296 -1.29 17.63 16.18
N ARG A 297 -1.38 16.31 16.01
CA ARG A 297 -2.18 15.42 16.87
C ARG A 297 -1.31 14.33 17.48
N THR A 298 -1.62 13.94 18.69
CA THR A 298 -1.09 12.71 19.28
C THR A 298 -2.16 11.64 19.15
N VAL A 299 -1.77 10.51 18.59
CA VAL A 299 -2.60 9.31 18.53
C VAL A 299 -2.09 8.33 19.59
N SER A 300 -2.98 7.76 20.34
CA SER A 300 -2.66 6.78 21.38
C SER A 300 -3.76 5.72 21.46
N LEU A 301 -3.45 4.60 22.11
CA LEU A 301 -4.42 3.57 22.41
C LEU A 301 -4.98 3.78 23.80
N LEU A 302 -6.29 3.58 23.96
CA LEU A 302 -6.91 3.46 25.25
C LEU A 302 -6.46 2.14 25.91
N SER A 303 -5.97 2.24 27.12
CA SER A 303 -5.54 1.09 27.94
C SER A 303 -6.72 0.28 28.45
#